data_c6962d77872441d4a842568323202d06
#
_entry.id   c6962d77872441d4a842568323202d06
#
_cell.length_a   1.000
_cell.length_b   1.000
_cell.length_c   1.000
_cell.angle_alpha   90.00
_cell.angle_beta   90.00
_cell.angle_gamma   90.00
#
_symmetry.space_group_name_H-M   'P 1'
#
loop_
_entity.id
_entity.type
_entity.pdbx_description
1 polymer ?
#
loop_
_entity_poly.entity_id
_entity_poly.type
_entity_poly.pdbx_seq_one_letter_code
_entity_poly.pdbx_strand_id
1 'polypeptide(L)'
;ELTQAKHNLRRALGDLGHGDDTEVFHLCDLEYRAVKHHWGLLRYGLLKTSGQADGYRVLKVKMAYYAIQNAVSVFNDAWECISPATTSEIEIEGAERAEVYDWKDRATGTPVVLFWDSSRMPQNENPTKPAKIKVKGAPVSNPVWVDVLTGNVYKITEDMISTSKGKTVYSVPAYDSPVFITSQDILDLHYSWYVREGKSMTQQKY
;
A
#
# COMPACT_ATOMS: atom_id res chain seq x y z
N GLU A 1 10.62 2.52 -12.21
CA GLU A 1 10.72 2.08 -10.81
C GLU A 1 9.36 2.19 -10.09
N LEU A 2 8.62 3.28 -10.28
CA LEU A 2 7.32 3.50 -9.63
C LEU A 2 6.32 2.38 -9.96
N THR A 3 6.16 2.05 -11.25
CA THR A 3 5.29 0.94 -11.69
C THR A 3 5.67 -0.38 -11.03
N GLN A 4 6.97 -0.70 -10.92
CA GLN A 4 7.44 -1.91 -10.25
C GLN A 4 7.06 -1.92 -8.76
N ALA A 5 7.26 -0.80 -8.07
CA ALA A 5 6.91 -0.66 -6.66
C ALA A 5 5.42 -0.91 -6.42
N LYS A 6 4.56 -0.30 -7.24
CA LYS A 6 3.11 -0.49 -7.18
C LYS A 6 2.69 -1.94 -7.46
N HIS A 7 3.28 -2.59 -8.48
CA HIS A 7 3.02 -3.99 -8.77
C HIS A 7 3.34 -4.89 -7.58
N ASN A 8 4.52 -4.70 -6.98
CA ASN A 8 4.94 -5.49 -5.83
C ASN A 8 4.01 -5.29 -4.64
N LEU A 9 3.62 -4.04 -4.36
CA LEU A 9 2.67 -3.74 -3.28
C LEU A 9 1.29 -4.35 -3.54
N ARG A 10 0.72 -4.13 -4.72
CA ARG A 10 -0.62 -4.66 -5.06
C ARG A 10 -0.66 -6.17 -4.98
N ARG A 11 0.40 -6.85 -5.44
CA ARG A 11 0.52 -8.29 -5.32
C ARG A 11 0.64 -8.71 -3.86
N ALA A 12 1.65 -8.21 -3.14
CA ALA A 12 1.91 -8.63 -1.78
C ALA A 12 0.70 -8.38 -0.85
N LEU A 13 0.13 -7.18 -0.90
CA LEU A 13 -1.00 -6.82 -0.04
C LEU A 13 -2.32 -7.44 -0.50
N GLY A 14 -2.47 -7.75 -1.80
CA GLY A 14 -3.60 -8.52 -2.32
C GLY A 14 -3.56 -9.97 -1.86
N ASP A 15 -2.42 -10.65 -1.98
CA ASP A 15 -2.23 -12.02 -1.49
C ASP A 15 -2.55 -12.09 0.02
N LEU A 16 -1.93 -11.22 0.83
CA LEU A 16 -2.21 -11.11 2.27
C LEU A 16 -3.68 -10.79 2.57
N GLY A 17 -4.32 -9.94 1.77
CA GLY A 17 -5.74 -9.60 1.88
C GLY A 17 -6.67 -10.77 1.58
N HIS A 18 -6.22 -11.78 0.84
CA HIS A 18 -6.90 -13.04 0.62
C HIS A 18 -6.56 -14.10 1.67
N GLY A 19 -5.64 -13.81 2.59
CA GLY A 19 -5.15 -14.74 3.60
C GLY A 19 -4.09 -15.70 3.08
N ASP A 20 -3.49 -15.39 1.93
CA ASP A 20 -2.43 -16.17 1.32
C ASP A 20 -1.05 -15.64 1.73
N ASP A 21 -0.07 -16.53 1.82
CA ASP A 21 1.33 -16.14 1.98
C ASP A 21 1.84 -15.47 0.71
N THR A 22 2.75 -14.51 0.86
CA THR A 22 3.33 -13.79 -0.28
C THR A 22 4.84 -13.79 -0.22
N GLU A 23 5.45 -13.90 -1.39
CA GLU A 23 6.89 -13.79 -1.55
C GLU A 23 7.23 -12.72 -2.59
N VAL A 24 8.19 -11.88 -2.25
CA VAL A 24 8.75 -10.91 -3.21
C VAL A 24 9.99 -11.51 -3.85
N PHE A 25 9.84 -12.06 -5.03
CA PHE A 25 10.93 -12.57 -5.84
C PHE A 25 11.43 -11.45 -6.77
N HIS A 26 12.66 -11.05 -6.69
CA HIS A 26 13.75 -11.40 -5.76
C HIS A 26 14.40 -10.13 -5.22
N LEU A 27 15.30 -10.27 -4.21
CA LEU A 27 15.95 -9.12 -3.55
C LEU A 27 16.83 -8.33 -4.52
N CYS A 28 17.64 -8.98 -5.33
CA CYS A 28 18.64 -8.35 -6.22
C CYS A 28 18.28 -8.55 -7.69
N ASP A 29 18.66 -7.61 -8.55
CA ASP A 29 18.68 -7.88 -9.99
C ASP A 29 19.60 -9.05 -10.28
N LEU A 30 19.16 -10.00 -11.10
CA LEU A 30 19.90 -11.21 -11.43
C LEU A 30 20.26 -11.25 -12.90
N GLU A 31 21.45 -11.77 -13.19
CA GLU A 31 21.89 -12.07 -14.55
C GLU A 31 21.72 -13.56 -14.82
N TYR A 32 20.85 -13.90 -15.78
CA TYR A 32 20.70 -15.26 -16.25
C TYR A 32 21.50 -15.46 -17.52
N ARG A 33 22.49 -16.35 -17.48
CA ARG A 33 23.20 -16.85 -18.67
C ARG A 33 22.41 -18.00 -19.26
N ALA A 34 21.36 -17.72 -20.00
CA ALA A 34 20.72 -18.76 -20.80
C ALA A 34 21.55 -19.06 -22.02
N VAL A 35 22.00 -20.29 -22.14
CA VAL A 35 22.92 -20.77 -23.18
C VAL A 35 22.35 -20.67 -24.61
N LYS A 36 21.06 -20.44 -24.79
CA LYS A 36 20.39 -20.40 -26.10
C LYS A 36 19.50 -19.17 -26.36
N HIS A 37 19.23 -18.36 -25.38
CA HIS A 37 18.38 -17.16 -25.56
C HIS A 37 19.07 -16.03 -24.82
N HIS A 38 19.42 -14.97 -25.48
CA HIS A 38 20.13 -13.79 -24.96
C HIS A 38 19.39 -13.06 -23.83
N TRP A 39 19.16 -13.77 -22.75
CA TRP A 39 18.56 -13.21 -21.55
C TRP A 39 19.65 -12.48 -20.79
N GLY A 40 19.57 -11.18 -20.80
CA GLY A 40 20.48 -10.34 -20.06
C GLY A 40 20.13 -10.26 -18.57
N LEU A 41 20.54 -9.16 -17.97
CA LEU A 41 20.26 -8.82 -16.59
C LEU A 41 18.74 -8.65 -16.38
N LEU A 42 18.14 -9.47 -15.53
CA LEU A 42 16.76 -9.31 -15.09
C LEU A 42 16.68 -8.23 -14.03
N ARG A 43 15.91 -7.19 -14.30
CA ARG A 43 15.83 -5.98 -13.47
C ARG A 43 14.60 -5.94 -12.57
N TYR A 44 14.14 -7.10 -12.10
CA TYR A 44 12.94 -7.20 -11.25
C TYR A 44 13.24 -7.17 -9.74
N GLY A 45 14.52 -7.23 -9.35
CA GLY A 45 14.91 -7.16 -7.94
C GLY A 45 14.52 -5.82 -7.28
N LEU A 46 14.48 -5.83 -5.96
CA LEU A 46 14.29 -4.63 -5.14
C LEU A 46 15.56 -3.76 -5.11
N LEU A 47 16.73 -4.38 -5.31
CA LEU A 47 18.03 -3.74 -5.39
C LEU A 47 18.55 -3.79 -6.83
N LYS A 48 18.98 -2.64 -7.35
CA LYS A 48 19.76 -2.61 -8.59
C LYS A 48 21.17 -3.07 -8.29
N THR A 49 21.64 -4.08 -9.01
CA THR A 49 22.98 -4.62 -8.87
C THR A 49 23.79 -4.52 -10.15
N SER A 50 25.10 -4.61 -10.05
CA SER A 50 25.99 -4.90 -11.18
C SER A 50 25.75 -6.32 -11.72
N GLY A 51 26.32 -6.66 -12.87
CA GLY A 51 26.28 -8.02 -13.38
C GLY A 51 27.15 -9.00 -12.58
N GLN A 52 27.07 -10.29 -12.92
CA GLN A 52 27.82 -11.36 -12.26
C GLN A 52 29.34 -11.14 -12.30
N ALA A 53 29.85 -10.58 -13.38
CA ALA A 53 31.28 -10.30 -13.56
C ALA A 53 31.83 -9.36 -12.47
N ASP A 54 30.97 -8.47 -11.94
CA ASP A 54 31.32 -7.52 -10.87
C ASP A 54 30.82 -7.95 -9.49
N GLY A 55 30.43 -9.22 -9.31
CA GLY A 55 30.02 -9.81 -8.04
C GLY A 55 28.70 -9.28 -7.48
N TYR A 56 27.78 -8.85 -8.35
CA TYR A 56 26.44 -8.35 -7.96
C TYR A 56 26.50 -7.22 -6.89
N ARG A 57 27.42 -6.28 -7.01
CA ARG A 57 27.47 -5.14 -6.09
C ARG A 57 26.19 -4.33 -6.17
N VAL A 58 25.67 -3.91 -5.01
CA VAL A 58 24.50 -3.02 -4.96
C VAL A 58 24.88 -1.65 -5.51
N LEU A 59 24.21 -1.23 -6.57
CA LEU A 59 24.37 0.07 -7.22
C LEU A 59 23.33 1.07 -6.74
N LYS A 60 22.12 0.60 -6.39
CA LYS A 60 21.01 1.44 -5.96
C LYS A 60 19.95 0.61 -5.23
N VAL A 61 19.40 1.14 -4.16
CA VAL A 61 18.15 0.68 -3.57
C VAL A 61 17.00 1.28 -4.38
N LYS A 62 16.09 0.44 -4.88
CA LYS A 62 14.95 0.89 -5.70
C LYS A 62 13.78 1.33 -4.83
N MET A 63 12.86 2.12 -5.38
CA MET A 63 11.62 2.49 -4.73
C MET A 63 10.82 1.27 -4.24
N ALA A 64 10.82 0.17 -5.00
CA ALA A 64 10.15 -1.07 -4.64
C ALA A 64 10.66 -1.68 -3.31
N TYR A 65 11.94 -1.50 -2.97
CA TYR A 65 12.48 -1.93 -1.68
C TYR A 65 11.82 -1.18 -0.52
N TYR A 66 11.79 0.15 -0.60
CA TYR A 66 11.19 0.97 0.45
C TYR A 66 9.68 0.74 0.56
N ALA A 67 9.00 0.57 -0.56
CA ALA A 67 7.57 0.25 -0.58
C ALA A 67 7.26 -1.07 0.13
N ILE A 68 8.02 -2.13 -0.14
CA ILE A 68 7.89 -3.42 0.55
C ILE A 68 8.30 -3.30 2.02
N GLN A 69 9.36 -2.56 2.33
CA GLN A 69 9.75 -2.29 3.72
C GLN A 69 8.62 -1.62 4.50
N ASN A 70 7.94 -0.62 3.90
CA ASN A 70 6.78 0.02 4.49
C ASN A 70 5.64 -1.00 4.72
N ALA A 71 5.33 -1.83 3.72
CA ALA A 71 4.28 -2.84 3.85
C ALA A 71 4.57 -3.82 5.01
N VAL A 72 5.76 -4.42 5.08
CA VAL A 72 6.09 -5.41 6.11
C VAL A 72 6.28 -4.80 7.50
N SER A 73 6.57 -3.51 7.61
CA SER A 73 6.63 -2.83 8.90
C SER A 73 5.25 -2.63 9.53
N VAL A 74 4.21 -2.59 8.72
CA VAL A 74 2.83 -2.35 9.14
C VAL A 74 2.03 -3.66 9.15
N PHE A 75 2.00 -4.40 8.05
CA PHE A 75 1.24 -5.65 7.92
C PHE A 75 2.05 -6.82 8.50
N ASN A 76 1.97 -7.00 9.81
CA ASN A 76 2.66 -8.00 10.59
C ASN A 76 1.67 -8.81 11.45
N ASP A 77 2.16 -9.71 12.29
CA ASP A 77 1.34 -10.61 13.12
C ASP A 77 0.43 -9.91 14.14
N ALA A 78 0.61 -8.61 14.39
CA ALA A 78 -0.29 -7.85 15.26
C ALA A 78 -1.66 -7.62 14.61
N TRP A 79 -1.77 -7.77 13.29
CA TRP A 79 -3.01 -7.56 12.55
C TRP A 79 -3.59 -8.87 12.02
N GLU A 80 -4.91 -8.94 12.03
CA GLU A 80 -5.68 -10.09 11.54
C GLU A 80 -6.48 -9.69 10.30
N CYS A 81 -6.27 -10.39 9.20
CA CYS A 81 -7.09 -10.24 8.00
C CYS A 81 -8.50 -10.79 8.24
N ILE A 82 -9.53 -10.03 7.87
CA ILE A 82 -10.95 -10.42 8.00
C ILE A 82 -11.47 -11.07 6.71
N SER A 83 -10.58 -11.29 5.73
CA SER A 83 -10.94 -11.92 4.46
C SER A 83 -11.60 -13.30 4.67
N PRO A 84 -12.59 -13.69 3.83
CA PRO A 84 -13.10 -12.97 2.66
C PRO A 84 -14.24 -11.98 2.94
N ALA A 85 -14.63 -11.80 4.20
CA ALA A 85 -15.80 -11.00 4.57
C ALA A 85 -15.45 -9.51 4.71
N THR A 86 -15.32 -8.81 3.59
CA THR A 86 -15.19 -7.36 3.58
C THR A 86 -16.43 -6.69 4.15
N THR A 87 -16.27 -5.91 5.20
CA THR A 87 -17.35 -5.13 5.83
C THR A 87 -17.36 -3.66 5.39
N SER A 88 -16.27 -3.23 4.76
CA SER A 88 -16.12 -1.87 4.22
C SER A 88 -16.59 -1.79 2.77
N GLU A 89 -17.17 -0.66 2.42
CA GLU A 89 -17.57 -0.33 1.05
C GLU A 89 -16.68 0.80 0.54
N ILE A 90 -16.26 0.70 -0.72
CA ILE A 90 -15.45 1.74 -1.35
C ILE A 90 -16.13 2.26 -2.63
N GLU A 91 -16.06 3.56 -2.82
CA GLU A 91 -16.45 4.24 -4.04
C GLU A 91 -15.32 5.20 -4.43
N ILE A 92 -14.69 4.96 -5.58
CA ILE A 92 -13.62 5.81 -6.14
C ILE A 92 -14.16 6.48 -7.40
N GLU A 93 -14.10 7.80 -7.46
CA GLU A 93 -14.61 8.57 -8.59
C GLU A 93 -13.91 8.18 -9.90
N GLY A 94 -14.69 7.80 -10.91
CA GLY A 94 -14.18 7.40 -12.22
C GLY A 94 -13.35 6.11 -12.23
N ALA A 95 -13.40 5.30 -11.17
CA ALA A 95 -12.85 3.95 -11.18
C ALA A 95 -13.92 2.92 -11.61
N GLU A 96 -13.52 2.00 -12.49
CA GLU A 96 -14.38 0.88 -12.90
C GLU A 96 -14.31 -0.26 -11.88
N ARG A 97 -13.19 -0.36 -11.16
CA ARG A 97 -12.93 -1.40 -10.17
C ARG A 97 -12.03 -0.88 -9.05
N ALA A 98 -12.35 -1.29 -7.83
CA ALA A 98 -11.51 -1.06 -6.66
C ALA A 98 -11.28 -2.38 -5.91
N GLU A 99 -10.10 -2.53 -5.33
CA GLU A 99 -9.85 -3.58 -4.33
C GLU A 99 -10.00 -2.96 -2.94
N VAL A 100 -10.57 -3.73 -2.02
CA VAL A 100 -10.71 -3.36 -0.61
C VAL A 100 -10.57 -4.61 0.25
N TYR A 101 -9.80 -4.48 1.32
CA TYR A 101 -9.55 -5.56 2.27
C TYR A 101 -9.65 -5.00 3.68
N ASP A 102 -10.36 -5.74 4.56
CA ASP A 102 -10.54 -5.39 5.96
C ASP A 102 -9.58 -6.21 6.83
N TRP A 103 -8.94 -5.49 7.74
CA TRP A 103 -8.07 -6.02 8.78
C TRP A 103 -8.49 -5.43 10.12
N LYS A 104 -8.04 -6.02 11.20
CA LYS A 104 -8.14 -5.47 12.55
C LYS A 104 -6.87 -5.69 13.34
N ASP A 105 -6.55 -4.78 14.21
CA ASP A 105 -5.54 -4.98 15.24
C ASP A 105 -6.01 -6.05 16.25
N ARG A 106 -5.18 -7.04 16.52
CA ARG A 106 -5.54 -8.19 17.38
C ARG A 106 -5.78 -7.78 18.83
N ALA A 107 -5.06 -6.77 19.32
CA ALA A 107 -5.12 -6.35 20.72
C ALA A 107 -6.32 -5.46 21.00
N THR A 108 -6.63 -4.54 20.10
CA THR A 108 -7.66 -3.51 20.32
C THR A 108 -8.93 -3.73 19.51
N GLY A 109 -8.89 -4.55 18.47
CA GLY A 109 -9.97 -4.70 17.50
C GLY A 109 -10.11 -3.50 16.55
N THR A 110 -9.18 -2.54 16.57
CA THR A 110 -9.22 -1.35 15.72
C THR A 110 -9.19 -1.76 14.24
N PRO A 111 -10.12 -1.26 13.40
CA PRO A 111 -10.18 -1.64 11.99
C PRO A 111 -9.04 -1.00 11.18
N VAL A 112 -8.60 -1.72 10.17
CA VAL A 112 -7.67 -1.28 9.14
C VAL A 112 -8.33 -1.56 7.80
N VAL A 113 -8.53 -0.56 6.97
CA VAL A 113 -9.17 -0.70 5.66
C VAL A 113 -8.16 -0.36 4.58
N LEU A 114 -7.67 -1.39 3.91
CA LEU A 114 -6.72 -1.30 2.79
C LEU A 114 -7.48 -1.21 1.47
N PHE A 115 -7.09 -0.32 0.56
CA PHE A 115 -7.76 -0.17 -0.72
C PHE A 115 -6.89 0.48 -1.80
N TRP A 116 -7.29 0.31 -3.08
CA TRP A 116 -6.73 1.01 -4.25
C TRP A 116 -7.66 0.93 -5.46
N ASP A 117 -7.43 1.81 -6.44
CA ASP A 117 -8.04 1.71 -7.77
C ASP A 117 -7.38 0.56 -8.56
N SER A 118 -8.14 -0.47 -8.86
CA SER A 118 -7.69 -1.65 -9.62
C SER A 118 -8.21 -1.68 -11.05
N SER A 119 -8.81 -0.58 -11.54
CA SER A 119 -9.37 -0.48 -12.90
C SER A 119 -8.33 -0.74 -14.00
N ARG A 120 -7.05 -0.47 -13.72
CA ARG A 120 -5.95 -0.61 -14.67
C ARG A 120 -4.71 -1.21 -14.01
N MET A 121 -3.81 -1.69 -14.85
CA MET A 121 -2.46 -2.03 -14.42
C MET A 121 -1.75 -0.79 -13.88
N PRO A 122 -0.85 -0.94 -12.88
CA PRO A 122 -0.12 0.18 -12.31
C PRO A 122 0.60 1.02 -13.37
N GLN A 123 0.43 2.33 -13.27
CA GLN A 123 1.03 3.29 -14.19
C GLN A 123 2.27 3.95 -13.58
N ASN A 124 3.11 4.56 -14.43
CA ASN A 124 4.29 5.30 -13.97
C ASN A 124 3.95 6.75 -13.54
N GLU A 125 2.69 7.00 -13.28
CA GLU A 125 2.12 8.23 -12.74
C GLU A 125 1.32 7.87 -11.50
N ASN A 126 0.97 8.85 -10.69
CA ASN A 126 0.19 8.60 -9.48
C ASN A 126 -0.96 9.63 -9.35
N PRO A 127 -1.89 9.67 -10.33
CA PRO A 127 -3.03 10.56 -10.25
C PRO A 127 -3.95 10.13 -9.11
N THR A 128 -4.27 11.06 -8.23
CA THR A 128 -5.25 10.85 -7.17
C THR A 128 -6.67 10.99 -7.68
N LYS A 129 -7.58 10.18 -7.15
CA LYS A 129 -9.02 10.25 -7.38
C LYS A 129 -9.73 10.42 -6.04
N PRO A 130 -10.80 11.21 -5.95
CA PRO A 130 -11.63 11.26 -4.75
C PRO A 130 -12.21 9.87 -4.46
N ALA A 131 -12.18 9.46 -3.19
CA ALA A 131 -12.77 8.20 -2.75
C ALA A 131 -13.60 8.40 -1.47
N LYS A 132 -14.63 7.58 -1.32
CA LYS A 132 -15.46 7.46 -0.12
C LYS A 132 -15.37 6.05 0.39
N ILE A 133 -14.86 5.90 1.60
CA ILE A 133 -14.75 4.62 2.29
C ILE A 133 -15.79 4.58 3.39
N LYS A 134 -16.71 3.62 3.33
CA LYS A 134 -17.79 3.44 4.31
C LYS A 134 -17.45 2.27 5.22
N VAL A 135 -17.20 2.56 6.47
CA VAL A 135 -16.87 1.57 7.50
C VAL A 135 -18.01 1.49 8.51
N LYS A 136 -18.38 0.29 8.92
CA LYS A 136 -19.45 0.09 9.92
C LYS A 136 -18.99 0.60 11.28
N GLY A 137 -19.87 1.34 11.96
CA GLY A 137 -19.63 1.85 13.32
C GLY A 137 -19.19 3.30 13.38
N ALA A 138 -18.71 3.70 14.56
CA ALA A 138 -18.19 5.03 14.84
C ALA A 138 -16.80 5.23 14.18
N PRO A 139 -16.38 6.49 13.98
CA PRO A 139 -15.01 6.78 13.55
C PRO A 139 -13.98 6.17 14.50
N VAL A 140 -12.88 5.70 13.98
CA VAL A 140 -11.73 5.32 14.81
C VAL A 140 -11.14 6.55 15.50
N SER A 141 -10.50 6.37 16.66
CA SER A 141 -9.74 7.44 17.31
C SER A 141 -8.55 7.84 16.43
N ASN A 142 -8.19 9.13 16.45
CA ASN A 142 -7.03 9.65 15.72
C ASN A 142 -6.89 9.06 14.29
N PRO A 143 -7.93 9.19 13.42
CA PRO A 143 -7.96 8.54 12.13
C PRO A 143 -6.85 9.06 11.20
N VAL A 144 -6.17 8.13 10.53
CA VAL A 144 -5.12 8.44 9.57
C VAL A 144 -5.33 7.71 8.25
N TRP A 145 -4.88 8.34 7.18
CA TRP A 145 -4.72 7.77 5.86
C TRP A 145 -3.22 7.55 5.61
N VAL A 146 -2.88 6.37 5.15
CA VAL A 146 -1.48 5.94 5.01
C VAL A 146 -1.19 5.55 3.57
N ASP A 147 -0.18 6.16 3.00
CA ASP A 147 0.37 5.79 1.71
C ASP A 147 1.50 4.77 1.89
N VAL A 148 1.23 3.52 1.57
CA VAL A 148 2.20 2.43 1.73
C VAL A 148 3.41 2.60 0.81
N LEU A 149 3.19 3.19 -0.39
CA LEU A 149 4.25 3.38 -1.38
C LEU A 149 5.36 4.30 -0.85
N THR A 150 4.97 5.37 -0.17
CA THR A 150 5.90 6.42 0.31
C THR A 150 6.19 6.38 1.79
N GLY A 151 5.37 5.68 2.58
CA GLY A 151 5.41 5.73 4.04
C GLY A 151 4.86 7.04 4.64
N ASN A 152 4.16 7.85 3.85
CA ASN A 152 3.53 9.05 4.39
C ASN A 152 2.24 8.73 5.14
N VAL A 153 2.07 9.35 6.30
CA VAL A 153 0.88 9.24 7.15
C VAL A 153 0.23 10.60 7.25
N TYR A 154 -1.07 10.67 7.00
CA TYR A 154 -1.84 11.90 7.01
C TYR A 154 -3.02 11.79 7.98
N LYS A 155 -3.18 12.76 8.85
CA LYS A 155 -4.35 12.85 9.71
C LYS A 155 -5.59 13.12 8.88
N ILE A 156 -6.63 12.33 9.10
CA ILE A 156 -7.96 12.60 8.54
C ILE A 156 -8.64 13.61 9.43
N THR A 157 -8.95 14.78 8.89
CA THR A 157 -9.59 15.88 9.62
C THR A 157 -11.11 15.70 9.70
N GLU A 158 -11.77 16.36 10.66
CA GLU A 158 -13.21 16.20 10.90
C GLU A 158 -14.07 16.51 9.66
N ASP A 159 -13.65 17.48 8.84
CA ASP A 159 -14.33 17.84 7.58
C ASP A 159 -14.26 16.73 6.51
N MET A 160 -13.34 15.77 6.65
CA MET A 160 -13.22 14.59 5.80
C MET A 160 -14.05 13.38 6.29
N ILE A 161 -14.74 13.53 7.41
CA ILE A 161 -15.49 12.46 8.06
C ILE A 161 -16.98 12.84 8.11
N SER A 162 -17.83 11.89 7.77
CA SER A 162 -19.27 12.02 7.94
C SER A 162 -19.89 10.72 8.41
N THR A 163 -21.11 10.76 8.91
CA THR A 163 -21.85 9.56 9.31
C THR A 163 -23.10 9.42 8.46
N SER A 164 -23.33 8.24 7.94
CA SER A 164 -24.52 7.92 7.17
C SER A 164 -25.00 6.50 7.45
N LYS A 165 -26.27 6.38 7.86
CA LYS A 165 -26.94 5.07 8.10
C LYS A 165 -26.15 4.13 9.03
N GLY A 166 -25.56 4.66 10.10
CA GLY A 166 -24.77 3.88 11.07
C GLY A 166 -23.38 3.45 10.57
N LYS A 167 -22.90 4.04 9.48
CA LYS A 167 -21.55 3.88 8.97
C LYS A 167 -20.79 5.19 9.04
N THR A 168 -19.51 5.12 9.31
CA THR A 168 -18.59 6.23 9.13
C THR A 168 -18.13 6.27 7.69
N VAL A 169 -18.15 7.46 7.09
CA VAL A 169 -17.68 7.70 5.71
C VAL A 169 -16.46 8.58 5.77
N TYR A 170 -15.34 8.07 5.29
CA TYR A 170 -14.09 8.81 5.12
C TYR A 170 -13.97 9.28 3.67
N SER A 171 -13.78 10.59 3.47
CA SER A 171 -13.56 11.20 2.16
C SER A 171 -12.07 11.46 1.98
N VAL A 172 -11.38 10.58 1.28
CA VAL A 172 -9.91 10.55 1.15
C VAL A 172 -9.51 10.32 -0.30
N PRO A 173 -8.27 10.63 -0.70
CA PRO A 173 -7.79 10.26 -2.03
C PRO A 173 -7.54 8.75 -2.14
N ALA A 174 -7.68 8.24 -3.37
CA ALA A 174 -7.22 6.93 -3.78
C ALA A 174 -6.42 7.05 -5.07
N TYR A 175 -5.56 6.10 -5.33
CA TYR A 175 -4.85 5.95 -6.59
C TYR A 175 -4.58 4.46 -6.88
N ASP A 176 -3.82 4.15 -7.90
CA ASP A 176 -3.54 2.78 -8.33
C ASP A 176 -2.45 2.07 -7.51
N SER A 177 -2.20 2.54 -6.28
CA SER A 177 -1.27 1.97 -5.29
C SER A 177 -1.99 1.77 -3.97
N PRO A 178 -1.66 0.73 -3.20
CA PRO A 178 -2.28 0.47 -1.91
C PRO A 178 -2.12 1.61 -0.92
N VAL A 179 -3.25 1.99 -0.34
CA VAL A 179 -3.37 2.94 0.77
C VAL A 179 -4.31 2.36 1.81
N PHE A 180 -4.22 2.78 3.06
CA PHE A 180 -5.17 2.32 4.07
C PHE A 180 -5.59 3.41 5.05
N ILE A 181 -6.71 3.17 5.72
CA ILE A 181 -7.23 3.98 6.83
C ILE A 181 -7.19 3.15 8.09
N THR A 182 -6.74 3.77 9.19
CA THR A 182 -6.78 3.19 10.53
C THR A 182 -6.67 4.28 11.60
N SER A 183 -6.47 3.88 12.87
CA SER A 183 -6.08 4.78 13.96
C SER A 183 -4.56 4.96 13.99
N GLN A 184 -4.09 6.18 14.22
CA GLN A 184 -2.68 6.43 14.49
C GLN A 184 -2.19 5.67 15.73
N ASP A 185 -3.07 5.39 16.67
CA ASP A 185 -2.74 4.78 17.97
C ASP A 185 -2.21 3.35 17.86
N ILE A 186 -2.53 2.64 16.75
CA ILE A 186 -2.06 1.27 16.51
C ILE A 186 -0.88 1.19 15.54
N LEU A 187 -0.41 2.31 15.02
CA LEU A 187 0.73 2.35 14.10
C LEU A 187 2.03 2.46 14.88
N ASP A 188 2.90 1.46 14.73
CA ASP A 188 4.29 1.56 15.15
C ASP A 188 5.08 2.30 14.06
N LEU A 189 5.14 3.64 14.18
CA LEU A 189 5.77 4.51 13.21
C LEU A 189 7.29 4.55 13.42
N HIS A 190 8.04 3.93 12.53
CA HIS A 190 9.50 4.04 12.50
C HIS A 190 9.97 5.38 11.91
N TYR A 191 11.27 5.68 11.94
CA TYR A 191 11.86 6.99 11.56
C TYR A 191 11.52 7.50 10.16
N SER A 192 11.15 6.62 9.22
CA SER A 192 10.80 7.01 7.86
C SER A 192 9.36 7.48 7.70
N TRP A 193 8.55 7.35 8.73
CA TRP A 193 7.15 7.72 8.70
C TRP A 193 6.93 9.14 9.22
N TYR A 194 6.31 9.98 8.42
CA TYR A 194 5.98 11.34 8.77
C TYR A 194 4.48 11.52 8.83
N VAL A 195 3.97 11.94 10.00
CA VAL A 195 2.55 12.31 10.15
C VAL A 195 2.34 13.73 9.65
N ARG A 196 1.43 13.92 8.71
CA ARG A 196 1.11 15.19 8.07
C ARG A 196 -0.36 15.52 8.23
N GLU A 197 -0.72 16.79 8.05
CA GLU A 197 -2.12 17.19 8.00
C GLU A 197 -2.80 16.65 6.72
N GLY A 198 -4.06 16.22 6.84
CA GLY A 198 -4.82 15.59 5.76
C GLY A 198 -4.95 16.43 4.50
N LYS A 199 -4.90 17.76 4.61
CA LYS A 199 -4.97 18.70 3.47
C LYS A 199 -3.84 18.53 2.45
N SER A 200 -2.72 17.90 2.81
CA SER A 200 -1.59 17.68 1.90
C SER A 200 -1.61 16.31 1.20
N MET A 201 -2.63 15.48 1.39
CA MET A 201 -2.74 14.13 0.78
C MET A 201 -2.69 14.17 -0.76
N THR A 202 -3.23 15.23 -1.37
CA THR A 202 -3.29 15.37 -2.84
C THR A 202 -2.05 16.03 -3.46
N GLN A 203 -1.09 16.49 -2.65
CA GLN A 203 0.08 17.25 -3.10
C GLN A 203 1.37 16.41 -3.15
N GLN A 204 1.26 15.09 -3.18
CA GLN A 204 2.43 14.24 -3.18
C GLN A 204 3.23 14.37 -4.49
N LYS A 205 4.47 14.83 -4.35
CA LYS A 205 5.49 14.75 -5.41
C LYS A 205 6.43 13.59 -5.09
N TYR A 206 6.55 12.68 -6.01
CA TYR A 206 7.49 11.54 -5.97
C TYR A 206 8.82 11.89 -6.60
#